data_e0cbd8b059ad1b62e4605df855a9c8a3
#
_entry.id   e0cbd8b059ad1b62e4605df855a9c8a3
#
_cell.length_a   1.000
_cell.length_b   1.000
_cell.length_c   1.000
_cell.angle_alpha   90.00
_cell.angle_beta   90.00
_cell.angle_gamma   90.00
#
_symmetry.space_group_name_H-M   'P 1'
#
loop_
_entity.id
_entity.type
_entity.pdbx_description
1 polymer ?
#
loop_
_entity_poly.entity_id
_entity_poly.type
_entity_poly.pdbx_seq_one_letter_code
_entity_poly.pdbx_strand_id
1 'polypeptide(L)'
;MKFLSLEYVKQHLRLDTDCEDSLLVMYADAAESTLANYLNRGKTVQEMIDSLTKEYGEIPATIYQAALELVDASYQHRSPSSPTQMYYVLYGFDALVKPYMKL
;
A
#
# COMPACT_ATOMS: atom_id res chain seq x y z
N MET A 1 1.05 10.22 4.78
CA MET A 1 1.78 9.36 3.82
C MET A 1 3.27 9.53 4.02
N LYS A 2 3.98 8.44 4.17
CA LYS A 2 5.42 8.47 4.40
C LYS A 2 6.23 8.22 3.14
N PHE A 3 5.82 7.29 2.29
CA PHE A 3 6.52 7.03 1.03
C PHE A 3 5.63 7.13 -0.19
N LEU A 4 4.32 6.96 -0.06
CA LEU A 4 3.40 7.20 -1.15
C LEU A 4 3.18 8.69 -1.34
N SER A 5 2.83 9.11 -2.55
CA SER A 5 2.42 10.49 -2.82
C SER A 5 0.99 10.49 -3.34
N LEU A 6 0.27 11.58 -3.07
CA LEU A 6 -1.09 11.74 -3.57
C LEU A 6 -1.12 11.70 -5.09
N GLU A 7 -0.09 12.26 -5.73
CA GLU A 7 0.03 12.25 -7.17
C GLU A 7 0.09 10.82 -7.72
N TYR A 8 0.93 9.96 -7.13
CA TYR A 8 1.01 8.56 -7.54
C TYR A 8 -0.32 7.83 -7.34
N VAL A 9 -0.98 8.09 -6.21
CA VAL A 9 -2.27 7.47 -5.94
C VAL A 9 -3.29 7.86 -7.00
N LYS A 10 -3.36 9.15 -7.33
CA LYS A 10 -4.29 9.63 -8.35
C LYS A 10 -3.97 9.06 -9.72
N GLN A 11 -2.69 8.97 -10.10
CA GLN A 11 -2.29 8.39 -11.37
C GLN A 11 -2.68 6.92 -11.45
N HIS A 12 -2.47 6.19 -10.37
CA HIS A 12 -2.82 4.76 -10.33
C HIS A 12 -4.31 4.55 -10.49
N LEU A 13 -5.11 5.39 -9.86
CA LEU A 13 -6.58 5.32 -9.93
C LEU A 13 -7.16 6.05 -11.13
N ARG A 14 -6.33 6.78 -11.89
CA ARG A 14 -6.75 7.57 -13.06
C ARG A 14 -7.79 8.64 -12.70
N LEU A 15 -7.54 9.35 -11.61
CA LEU A 15 -8.42 10.39 -11.13
C LEU A 15 -7.89 11.78 -11.51
N ASP A 16 -8.78 12.63 -12.02
CA ASP A 16 -8.44 13.99 -12.44
C ASP A 16 -8.93 15.06 -11.48
N THR A 17 -9.69 14.69 -10.47
CA THR A 17 -10.39 15.63 -9.60
C THR A 17 -9.80 15.60 -8.21
N ASP A 18 -9.94 16.72 -7.48
CA ASP A 18 -9.47 16.84 -6.10
C ASP A 18 -10.56 16.55 -5.08
N CYS A 19 -11.75 16.14 -5.51
CA CYS A 19 -12.89 15.97 -4.62
C CYS A 19 -12.70 14.92 -3.53
N GLU A 20 -11.83 13.94 -3.77
CA GLU A 20 -11.64 12.81 -2.86
C GLU A 20 -10.24 12.77 -2.24
N ASP A 21 -9.49 13.88 -2.30
CA ASP A 21 -8.10 13.89 -1.84
C ASP A 21 -7.96 13.46 -0.38
N SER A 22 -8.82 13.95 0.51
CA SER A 22 -8.75 13.58 1.93
C SER A 22 -8.97 12.08 2.13
N LEU A 23 -9.90 11.51 1.38
CA LEU A 23 -10.19 10.08 1.45
C LEU A 23 -9.01 9.26 0.92
N LEU A 24 -8.40 9.71 -0.17
CA LEU A 24 -7.24 9.03 -0.75
C LEU A 24 -6.04 9.07 0.19
N VAL A 25 -5.82 10.18 0.88
CA VAL A 25 -4.76 10.28 1.89
C VAL A 25 -4.98 9.27 3.01
N MET A 26 -6.23 9.14 3.47
CA MET A 26 -6.56 8.16 4.51
C MET A 26 -6.29 6.73 4.04
N TYR A 27 -6.70 6.40 2.81
CA TYR A 27 -6.45 5.07 2.26
C TYR A 27 -4.95 4.80 2.09
N ALA A 28 -4.18 5.80 1.66
CA ALA A 28 -2.73 5.67 1.50
C ALA A 28 -2.04 5.46 2.84
N ASP A 29 -2.44 6.20 3.88
CA ASP A 29 -1.89 6.02 5.21
C ASP A 29 -2.21 4.62 5.75
N ALA A 30 -3.43 4.15 5.53
CA ALA A 30 -3.84 2.81 5.95
C ALA A 30 -3.05 1.73 5.21
N ALA A 31 -2.80 1.93 3.91
CA ALA A 31 -2.02 0.98 3.11
C ALA A 31 -0.59 0.88 3.61
N GLU A 32 0.03 2.03 3.91
CA GLU A 32 1.39 2.04 4.47
C GLU A 32 1.45 1.33 5.81
N SER A 33 0.47 1.58 6.68
CA SER A 33 0.41 0.93 7.99
C SER A 33 0.19 -0.57 7.87
N THR A 34 -0.65 -1.00 6.93
CA THR A 34 -0.89 -2.41 6.67
C THR A 34 0.39 -3.11 6.21
N LEU A 35 1.15 -2.46 5.32
CA LEU A 35 2.44 -2.98 4.88
C LEU A 35 3.43 -3.08 6.04
N ALA A 36 3.49 -2.05 6.90
CA ALA A 36 4.39 -2.06 8.04
C ALA A 36 4.11 -3.24 8.97
N ASN A 37 2.83 -3.51 9.21
CA ASN A 37 2.42 -4.63 10.05
C ASN A 37 2.68 -5.97 9.37
N TYR A 38 2.42 -6.06 8.07
CA TYR A 38 2.54 -7.31 7.33
C TYR A 38 4.00 -7.72 7.16
N LEU A 39 4.88 -6.78 6.84
CA LEU A 39 6.28 -7.08 6.57
C LEU A 39 7.09 -7.37 7.83
N ASN A 40 6.58 -6.96 9.00
CA ASN A 40 7.24 -7.20 10.28
C ASN A 40 8.68 -6.67 10.31
N ARG A 41 8.92 -5.51 9.70
CA ARG A 41 10.24 -4.88 9.63
C ARG A 41 10.40 -3.75 10.64
N GLY A 42 9.48 -3.61 11.56
CA GLY A 42 9.47 -2.57 12.58
C GLY A 42 8.06 -2.37 13.07
N LYS A 43 7.90 -1.51 14.07
CA LYS A 43 6.59 -1.25 14.67
C LYS A 43 5.86 -0.12 13.98
N THR A 44 6.57 0.72 13.23
CA THR A 44 5.98 1.89 12.57
C THR A 44 6.32 1.88 11.09
N VAL A 45 5.61 2.71 10.34
CA VAL A 45 5.89 2.88 8.91
C VAL A 45 7.32 3.39 8.70
N GLN A 46 7.77 4.32 9.54
CA GLN A 46 9.12 4.87 9.42
C GLN A 46 10.19 3.79 9.66
N GLU A 47 9.99 2.93 10.63
CA GLU A 47 10.91 1.82 10.89
C GLU A 47 10.96 0.85 9.71
N MET A 48 9.82 0.58 9.08
CA MET A 48 9.78 -0.24 7.87
C MET A 48 10.57 0.42 6.74
N ILE A 49 10.38 1.72 6.52
CA ILE A 49 11.10 2.47 5.48
C ILE A 49 12.60 2.40 5.73
N ASP A 50 13.02 2.62 6.98
CA ASP A 50 14.43 2.60 7.35
C ASP A 50 15.04 1.21 7.13
N SER A 51 14.31 0.16 7.49
CA SER A 51 14.76 -1.22 7.30
C SER A 51 14.93 -1.56 5.83
N LEU A 52 13.96 -1.19 4.99
CA LEU A 52 14.02 -1.45 3.56
C LEU A 52 15.15 -0.66 2.90
N THR A 53 15.31 0.60 3.29
CA THR A 53 16.37 1.45 2.75
C THR A 53 17.75 0.91 3.13
N LYS A 54 17.90 0.43 4.36
CA LYS A 54 19.17 -0.14 4.82
C LYS A 54 19.53 -1.41 4.06
N GLU A 55 18.54 -2.27 3.80
CA GLU A 55 18.80 -3.56 3.16
C GLU A 55 18.95 -3.46 1.65
N TYR A 56 18.14 -2.61 0.99
CA TYR A 56 18.06 -2.55 -0.47
C TYR A 56 18.55 -1.23 -1.07
N GLY A 57 18.95 -0.26 -0.24
CA GLY A 57 19.40 1.05 -0.69
C GLY A 57 18.26 2.03 -0.90
N GLU A 58 17.07 1.54 -1.22
CA GLU A 58 15.87 2.34 -1.41
C GLU A 58 14.65 1.46 -1.21
N ILE A 59 13.45 2.05 -1.16
CA ILE A 59 12.23 1.26 -1.09
C ILE A 59 12.01 0.62 -2.46
N PRO A 60 11.92 -0.73 -2.54
CA PRO A 60 11.71 -1.40 -3.82
C PRO A 60 10.41 -0.96 -4.50
N ALA A 61 10.44 -0.90 -5.83
CA ALA A 61 9.26 -0.53 -6.62
C ALA A 61 8.08 -1.47 -6.36
N THR A 62 8.36 -2.73 -6.06
CA THR A 62 7.34 -3.73 -5.73
C THR A 62 6.54 -3.34 -4.49
N ILE A 63 7.19 -2.70 -3.51
CA ILE A 63 6.52 -2.23 -2.30
C ILE A 63 5.57 -1.06 -2.64
N TYR A 64 6.01 -0.15 -3.51
CA TYR A 64 5.13 0.92 -4.00
C TYR A 64 3.91 0.34 -4.69
N GLN A 65 4.11 -0.63 -5.57
CA GLN A 65 3.00 -1.27 -6.29
C GLN A 65 2.03 -1.95 -5.33
N ALA A 66 2.55 -2.66 -4.34
CA ALA A 66 1.70 -3.32 -3.34
C ALA A 66 0.87 -2.31 -2.55
N ALA A 67 1.48 -1.20 -2.15
CA ALA A 67 0.76 -0.14 -1.43
C ALA A 67 -0.35 0.46 -2.29
N LEU A 68 -0.04 0.73 -3.57
CA LEU A 68 -1.04 1.28 -4.49
C LEU A 68 -2.17 0.29 -4.75
N GLU A 69 -1.89 -1.00 -4.80
CA GLU A 69 -2.94 -2.01 -4.93
C GLU A 69 -3.86 -2.05 -3.70
N LEU A 70 -3.32 -1.85 -2.50
CA LEU A 70 -4.13 -1.75 -1.29
C LEU A 70 -5.02 -0.51 -1.32
N VAL A 71 -4.49 0.62 -1.79
CA VAL A 71 -5.28 1.85 -1.95
C VAL A 71 -6.40 1.62 -2.96
N ASP A 72 -6.08 1.02 -4.10
CA ASP A 72 -7.05 0.71 -5.15
C ASP A 72 -8.15 -0.21 -4.61
N ALA A 73 -7.78 -1.25 -3.87
CA ALA A 73 -8.75 -2.15 -3.27
C ALA A 73 -9.70 -1.40 -2.32
N SER A 74 -9.15 -0.52 -1.48
CA SER A 74 -9.96 0.27 -0.56
C SER A 74 -10.90 1.21 -1.31
N TYR A 75 -10.41 1.83 -2.38
CA TYR A 75 -11.20 2.76 -3.19
C TYR A 75 -12.32 2.03 -3.94
N GLN A 76 -12.00 0.90 -4.58
CA GLN A 76 -12.97 0.15 -5.37
C GLN A 76 -13.98 -0.61 -4.52
N HIS A 77 -13.59 -1.02 -3.33
CA HIS A 77 -14.41 -1.87 -2.46
C HIS A 77 -14.87 -1.16 -1.20
N ARG A 78 -15.10 0.14 -1.28
CA ARG A 78 -15.61 0.90 -0.13
C ARG A 78 -17.09 0.59 0.15
N SER A 79 -17.78 -0.06 -0.80
CA SER A 79 -19.06 -0.72 -0.54
C SER A 79 -18.79 -2.21 -0.32
N PRO A 80 -19.74 -2.97 0.28
CA PRO A 80 -19.55 -4.40 0.43
C PRO A 80 -19.24 -5.06 -0.91
N SER A 81 -18.14 -5.78 -0.98
CA SER A 81 -17.70 -6.49 -2.18
C SER A 81 -17.81 -7.99 -1.95
N SER A 82 -17.70 -8.78 -3.02
CA SER A 82 -17.73 -10.22 -2.87
C SER A 82 -16.46 -10.72 -2.17
N PRO A 83 -16.58 -11.78 -1.35
CA PRO A 83 -15.39 -12.37 -0.72
C PRO A 83 -14.35 -12.86 -1.73
N THR A 84 -14.79 -13.26 -2.92
CA THR A 84 -13.90 -13.72 -3.98
C THR A 84 -13.00 -12.60 -4.46
N GLN A 85 -13.52 -11.38 -4.64
CA GLN A 85 -12.73 -10.23 -5.05
C GLN A 85 -11.67 -9.89 -4.00
N MET A 86 -12.05 -9.90 -2.72
CA MET A 86 -11.11 -9.64 -1.64
C MET A 86 -10.00 -10.70 -1.60
N TYR A 87 -10.35 -11.95 -1.84
CA TYR A 87 -9.36 -13.02 -1.87
C TYR A 87 -8.31 -12.78 -2.96
N TYR A 88 -8.72 -12.41 -4.16
CA TYR A 88 -7.77 -12.15 -5.26
C TYR A 88 -6.86 -10.96 -4.97
N VAL A 89 -7.40 -9.90 -4.35
CA VAL A 89 -6.59 -8.74 -3.96
C VAL A 89 -5.52 -9.16 -2.97
N LEU A 90 -5.89 -9.90 -1.93
CA LEU A 90 -4.94 -10.34 -0.91
C LEU A 90 -3.88 -11.27 -1.48
N TYR A 91 -4.27 -12.16 -2.39
CA TYR A 91 -3.33 -13.08 -3.03
C TYR A 91 -2.29 -12.33 -3.87
N GLY A 92 -2.72 -11.38 -4.67
CA GLY A 92 -1.80 -10.57 -5.49
C GLY A 92 -0.84 -9.75 -4.63
N PHE A 93 -1.36 -9.15 -3.55
CA PHE A 93 -0.56 -8.42 -2.60
C PHE A 93 0.51 -9.30 -1.96
N ASP A 94 0.13 -10.50 -1.53
CA ASP A 94 1.05 -11.46 -0.93
C ASP A 94 2.21 -11.79 -1.87
N ALA A 95 1.92 -12.05 -3.13
CA ALA A 95 2.95 -12.40 -4.11
C ALA A 95 3.98 -11.28 -4.26
N LEU A 96 3.55 -10.02 -4.15
CA LEU A 96 4.44 -8.87 -4.30
C LEU A 96 5.34 -8.65 -3.09
N VAL A 97 4.82 -8.87 -1.88
CA VAL A 97 5.51 -8.42 -0.66
C VAL A 97 6.15 -9.55 0.15
N LYS A 98 5.75 -10.79 -0.08
CA LYS A 98 6.24 -11.91 0.70
C LYS A 98 7.78 -12.01 0.75
N PRO A 99 8.51 -11.78 -0.35
CA PRO A 99 9.98 -11.82 -0.30
C PRO A 99 10.62 -10.80 0.65
N TYR A 100 9.88 -9.75 1.02
CA TYR A 100 10.40 -8.67 1.87
C TYR A 100 10.01 -8.83 3.34
N MET A 101 9.23 -9.84 3.67
CA MET A 101 8.81 -10.08 5.04
C MET A 101 9.98 -10.53 5.91
N LYS A 102 9.97 -10.08 7.18
CA LYS A 102 10.86 -10.61 8.22
C LYS A 102 10.09 -11.57 9.10
N LEU A 103 10.72 -12.65 9.47
CA LEU A 103 10.11 -13.63 10.38
C LEU A 103 10.41 -13.30 11.84
#